data_02adf8a1ba795c7aaebbd76c38f76398
#
_entry.id   02adf8a1ba795c7aaebbd76c38f76398
#
_cell.length_a   1.000
_cell.length_b   1.000
_cell.length_c   1.000
_cell.angle_alpha   90.00
_cell.angle_beta   90.00
_cell.angle_gamma   90.00
#
_symmetry.space_group_name_H-M   'P 1'
#
loop_
_entity.id
_entity.type
_entity.pdbx_description
1 polymer ?
#
loop_
_entity_poly.entity_id
_entity_poly.type
_entity_poly.pdbx_seq_one_letter_code
_entity_poly.pdbx_strand_id
1 'polypeptide(L)'
;MRYILNRNFRLRGWTDHIVCLETLPERWITDLSVHEGLALLQCDGQREVDMDKFGPEIGRFLSMGVISETSGDHLLPEQEYIIFENKRFRSISLSITGSCDFRCRHCFNAADDNGSRGTTPDTSKVIDLIRRMDECGIAHIGITGGEPTLNKDFLKITKAIKDHGLIFSILNTNLYHMTEDIADEIRAQGHSPRVFTSFDGIGTHEWLRMKEGSEKRTLEQISMMKSKGYNVLVHMCVWKDSMKTVRNTIKTLESIGADCVRITSVEPSFRWMRGCADKYIPPREWLEFVTELIDWWYDEKIAMRLDVWGLWLQTSPADPVRILPVFHGDRADEYRMPFCSEGYERPYIDCDGRILTCIGISGATAECGYDWGNVYRDDLHHILRDGEFIKLCRRSMGIMKDNIEQCRECEWRGLCNFGCRAEALGQGHGIEGLDDRVCTFFREGYYDRFRKIAEDHGLTIT
;
A
#
# COMPACT_ATOMS: atom_id res chain seq x y z
N MET A 1 -35.59 22.93 -10.11
CA MET A 1 -35.74 21.58 -9.52
C MET A 1 -34.75 21.40 -8.39
N ARG A 2 -35.11 20.63 -7.35
CA ARG A 2 -34.25 20.37 -6.21
C ARG A 2 -33.80 18.89 -6.25
N TYR A 3 -32.57 18.68 -5.88
CA TYR A 3 -31.98 17.35 -5.82
C TYR A 3 -31.28 17.16 -4.48
N ILE A 4 -31.16 15.89 -4.03
CA ILE A 4 -30.51 15.53 -2.79
C ILE A 4 -29.57 14.35 -3.00
N LEU A 5 -28.44 14.33 -2.31
CA LEU A 5 -27.56 13.17 -2.27
C LEU A 5 -28.26 11.95 -1.65
N ASN A 6 -28.22 10.82 -2.31
CA ASN A 6 -28.74 9.58 -1.75
C ASN A 6 -27.89 9.14 -0.54
N ARG A 7 -28.52 8.41 0.42
CA ARG A 7 -27.94 8.09 1.73
C ARG A 7 -26.62 7.34 1.69
N ASN A 8 -26.32 6.66 0.58
CA ASN A 8 -25.08 5.93 0.39
C ASN A 8 -23.90 6.79 -0.09
N PHE A 9 -24.10 8.10 -0.15
CA PHE A 9 -23.08 9.04 -0.64
C PHE A 9 -22.97 10.26 0.28
N ARG A 10 -21.74 10.78 0.35
CA ARG A 10 -21.46 12.08 0.97
C ARG A 10 -20.31 12.78 0.26
N LEU A 11 -20.19 14.07 0.45
CA LEU A 11 -19.11 14.88 -0.11
C LEU A 11 -18.05 15.15 0.95
N ARG A 12 -16.78 15.04 0.54
CA ARG A 12 -15.61 15.33 1.38
C ARG A 12 -14.58 16.13 0.59
N GLY A 13 -13.84 17.00 1.27
CA GLY A 13 -12.77 17.79 0.69
C GLY A 13 -11.47 17.69 1.50
N TRP A 14 -10.36 17.95 0.84
CA TRP A 14 -9.03 18.04 1.43
C TRP A 14 -8.27 19.20 0.76
N THR A 15 -7.11 19.55 1.29
CA THR A 15 -6.33 20.68 0.73
C THR A 15 -5.87 20.47 -0.71
N ASP A 16 -5.73 19.23 -1.14
CA ASP A 16 -5.34 18.82 -2.49
C ASP A 16 -6.51 18.29 -3.36
N HIS A 17 -7.67 18.06 -2.77
CA HIS A 17 -8.89 17.57 -3.44
C HIS A 17 -10.12 18.27 -2.86
N ILE A 18 -10.55 19.36 -3.50
CA ILE A 18 -11.57 20.25 -2.94
C ILE A 18 -12.89 19.52 -2.72
N VAL A 19 -13.36 18.75 -3.69
CA VAL A 19 -14.61 17.97 -3.57
C VAL A 19 -14.39 16.57 -4.13
N CYS A 20 -14.70 15.57 -3.32
CA CYS A 20 -14.73 14.16 -3.70
C CYS A 20 -16.06 13.54 -3.30
N LEU A 21 -16.49 12.53 -4.03
CA LEU A 21 -17.65 11.70 -3.69
C LEU A 21 -17.18 10.49 -2.88
N GLU A 22 -17.66 10.33 -1.66
CA GLU A 22 -17.41 9.17 -0.81
C GLU A 22 -18.65 8.27 -0.79
N THR A 23 -18.46 6.97 -1.07
CA THR A 23 -19.52 5.95 -0.95
C THR A 23 -19.59 5.40 0.47
N LEU A 24 -20.77 5.06 0.94
CA LEU A 24 -21.02 4.45 2.23
C LEU A 24 -21.63 3.05 2.06
N PRO A 25 -21.29 2.06 2.90
CA PRO A 25 -20.42 2.15 4.08
C PRO A 25 -18.93 1.96 3.79
N GLU A 26 -18.51 1.60 2.57
CA GLU A 26 -17.15 1.17 2.22
C GLU A 26 -16.13 2.32 2.23
N ARG A 27 -16.60 3.56 2.24
CA ARG A 27 -15.80 4.77 2.27
C ARG A 27 -14.81 4.91 1.10
N TRP A 28 -15.20 4.40 -0.08
CA TRP A 28 -14.42 4.61 -1.30
C TRP A 28 -14.56 6.05 -1.80
N ILE A 29 -13.44 6.65 -2.14
CA ILE A 29 -13.37 8.03 -2.62
C ILE A 29 -13.23 8.03 -4.14
N THR A 30 -14.12 8.77 -4.80
CA THR A 30 -14.06 9.09 -6.23
C THR A 30 -13.71 10.56 -6.39
N ASP A 31 -12.66 10.84 -7.15
CA ASP A 31 -12.28 12.20 -7.50
C ASP A 31 -13.30 12.80 -8.47
N LEU A 32 -13.68 14.04 -8.22
CA LEU A 32 -14.57 14.80 -9.06
C LEU A 32 -13.80 15.95 -9.71
N SER A 33 -14.15 16.30 -10.94
CA SER A 33 -13.77 17.60 -11.48
C SER A 33 -14.38 18.71 -10.63
N VAL A 34 -13.78 19.90 -10.68
CA VAL A 34 -14.33 21.07 -9.94
C VAL A 34 -15.79 21.32 -10.33
N HIS A 35 -16.13 21.18 -11.60
CA HIS A 35 -17.49 21.40 -12.10
C HIS A 35 -18.49 20.36 -11.55
N GLU A 36 -18.12 19.07 -11.55
CA GLU A 36 -18.92 18.00 -10.95
C GLU A 36 -19.12 18.19 -9.44
N GLY A 37 -18.05 18.56 -8.75
CA GLY A 37 -18.11 18.85 -7.32
C GLY A 37 -19.05 20.01 -6.99
N LEU A 38 -18.98 21.11 -7.78
CA LEU A 38 -19.87 22.26 -7.62
C LEU A 38 -21.33 21.91 -7.91
N ALA A 39 -21.60 21.02 -8.89
CA ALA A 39 -22.95 20.53 -9.18
C ALA A 39 -23.50 19.75 -7.98
N LEU A 40 -22.74 18.80 -7.44
CA LEU A 40 -23.19 17.99 -6.30
C LEU A 40 -23.34 18.78 -5.00
N LEU A 41 -22.54 19.83 -4.79
CA LEU A 41 -22.70 20.73 -3.63
C LEU A 41 -24.02 21.52 -3.64
N GLN A 42 -24.72 21.60 -4.78
CA GLN A 42 -26.06 22.18 -4.84
C GLN A 42 -27.16 21.15 -4.53
N CYS A 43 -26.83 19.88 -4.49
CA CYS A 43 -27.79 18.80 -4.25
C CYS A 43 -27.99 18.54 -2.74
N ASP A 44 -28.39 19.59 -2.01
CA ASP A 44 -28.64 19.56 -0.55
C ASP A 44 -30.12 19.36 -0.21
N GLY A 45 -30.97 19.24 -1.21
CA GLY A 45 -32.42 19.13 -1.06
C GLY A 45 -33.15 20.47 -0.84
N GLN A 46 -32.45 21.56 -0.55
CA GLN A 46 -33.03 22.86 -0.20
C GLN A 46 -32.92 23.88 -1.32
N ARG A 47 -31.83 23.89 -2.05
CA ARG A 47 -31.57 24.82 -3.16
C ARG A 47 -32.12 24.28 -4.46
N GLU A 48 -32.54 25.21 -5.32
CA GLU A 48 -32.78 24.88 -6.72
C GLU A 48 -31.44 24.82 -7.46
N VAL A 49 -31.24 23.71 -8.21
CA VAL A 49 -30.02 23.54 -8.99
C VAL A 49 -30.11 24.33 -10.29
N ASP A 50 -29.02 25.01 -10.63
CA ASP A 50 -28.86 25.70 -11.90
C ASP A 50 -28.69 24.70 -13.04
N MET A 51 -29.79 24.32 -13.67
CA MET A 51 -29.84 23.32 -14.75
C MET A 51 -29.21 23.80 -16.06
N ASP A 52 -29.15 25.14 -16.29
CA ASP A 52 -28.46 25.66 -17.46
C ASP A 52 -26.95 25.46 -17.36
N LYS A 53 -26.44 25.50 -16.14
CA LYS A 53 -25.01 25.34 -15.84
C LYS A 53 -24.60 23.87 -15.58
N PHE A 54 -25.42 23.10 -14.86
CA PHE A 54 -25.05 21.78 -14.34
C PHE A 54 -25.93 20.63 -14.86
N GLY A 55 -26.82 20.89 -15.80
CA GLY A 55 -27.78 19.91 -16.31
C GLY A 55 -27.16 18.56 -16.75
N PRO A 56 -26.05 18.54 -17.52
CA PRO A 56 -25.39 17.30 -17.92
C PRO A 56 -24.89 16.47 -16.75
N GLU A 57 -24.24 17.10 -15.74
CA GLU A 57 -23.72 16.44 -14.54
C GLU A 57 -24.87 15.89 -13.68
N ILE A 58 -25.91 16.69 -13.47
CA ILE A 58 -27.10 16.28 -12.73
C ILE A 58 -27.78 15.09 -13.41
N GLY A 59 -27.94 15.10 -14.75
CA GLY A 59 -28.50 13.99 -15.49
C GLY A 59 -27.66 12.70 -15.33
N ARG A 60 -26.36 12.83 -15.37
CA ARG A 60 -25.45 11.70 -15.16
C ARG A 60 -25.54 11.16 -13.72
N PHE A 61 -25.46 12.02 -12.69
CA PHE A 61 -25.54 11.60 -11.29
C PHE A 61 -26.90 11.01 -10.92
N LEU A 62 -27.99 11.48 -11.52
CA LEU A 62 -29.32 10.85 -11.44
C LEU A 62 -29.29 9.43 -12.01
N SER A 63 -28.74 9.26 -13.22
CA SER A 63 -28.66 7.95 -13.86
C SER A 63 -27.78 6.94 -13.10
N MET A 64 -26.77 7.43 -12.38
CA MET A 64 -25.88 6.65 -11.50
C MET A 64 -26.50 6.38 -10.12
N GLY A 65 -27.65 6.96 -9.77
CA GLY A 65 -28.25 6.83 -8.46
C GLY A 65 -27.47 7.53 -7.34
N VAL A 66 -26.64 8.53 -7.67
CA VAL A 66 -25.90 9.34 -6.67
C VAL A 66 -26.81 10.35 -6.01
N ILE A 67 -27.73 10.94 -6.77
CA ILE A 67 -28.73 11.90 -6.33
C ILE A 67 -30.14 11.46 -6.72
N SER A 68 -31.15 12.06 -6.09
CA SER A 68 -32.54 11.91 -6.45
C SER A 68 -33.26 13.27 -6.41
N GLU A 69 -34.39 13.40 -7.15
CA GLU A 69 -35.28 14.55 -7.03
C GLU A 69 -35.94 14.56 -5.65
N THR A 70 -36.15 15.77 -5.14
CA THR A 70 -36.81 15.96 -3.83
C THR A 70 -37.71 17.16 -3.82
N SER A 71 -38.72 17.15 -2.93
CA SER A 71 -39.61 18.28 -2.65
C SER A 71 -39.09 19.18 -1.52
N GLY A 72 -37.94 18.87 -0.91
CA GLY A 72 -37.35 19.69 0.15
C GLY A 72 -36.83 18.87 1.33
N ASP A 73 -36.40 17.60 1.10
CA ASP A 73 -35.71 16.79 2.10
C ASP A 73 -34.37 17.44 2.49
N HIS A 74 -33.85 17.07 3.66
CA HIS A 74 -32.56 17.54 4.15
C HIS A 74 -31.53 16.42 4.11
N LEU A 75 -30.26 16.81 3.91
CA LEU A 75 -29.12 15.90 4.10
C LEU A 75 -29.09 15.39 5.55
N LEU A 76 -28.65 14.16 5.72
CA LEU A 76 -28.34 13.63 7.05
C LEU A 76 -27.08 14.31 7.60
N PRO A 77 -26.93 14.47 8.92
CA PRO A 77 -25.74 15.11 9.51
C PRO A 77 -24.41 14.53 9.02
N GLU A 78 -24.33 13.22 8.81
CA GLU A 78 -23.14 12.53 8.27
C GLU A 78 -22.86 12.84 6.79
N GLN A 79 -23.84 13.38 6.05
CA GLN A 79 -23.70 13.77 4.65
C GLN A 79 -23.25 15.23 4.49
N GLU A 80 -23.26 16.02 5.56
CA GLU A 80 -22.76 17.40 5.50
C GLU A 80 -21.36 17.45 4.93
N TYR A 81 -21.13 18.42 4.04
CA TYR A 81 -19.82 18.59 3.41
C TYR A 81 -18.78 19.07 4.41
N ILE A 82 -17.70 18.32 4.53
CA ILE A 82 -16.57 18.61 5.43
C ILE A 82 -15.29 18.75 4.58
N ILE A 83 -14.49 19.77 4.89
CA ILE A 83 -13.14 19.97 4.35
C ILE A 83 -12.14 19.72 5.47
N PHE A 84 -11.22 18.77 5.23
CA PHE A 84 -10.11 18.49 6.14
C PHE A 84 -8.92 19.39 5.83
N GLU A 85 -8.20 19.83 6.86
CA GLU A 85 -7.08 20.79 6.72
C GLU A 85 -5.77 20.14 6.23
N ASN A 86 -5.71 18.82 6.14
CA ASN A 86 -4.58 18.06 5.59
C ASN A 86 -4.83 17.66 4.13
N LYS A 87 -3.81 17.14 3.45
CA LYS A 87 -4.00 16.47 2.16
C LYS A 87 -4.76 15.16 2.32
N ARG A 88 -5.33 14.64 1.23
CA ARG A 88 -5.95 13.32 1.23
C ARG A 88 -4.91 12.20 1.37
N PHE A 89 -5.18 11.27 2.28
CA PHE A 89 -4.48 9.99 2.37
C PHE A 89 -5.42 8.86 2.01
N ARG A 90 -4.97 7.91 1.20
CA ARG A 90 -5.79 6.75 0.81
C ARG A 90 -5.99 5.77 1.96
N SER A 91 -4.96 5.57 2.76
CA SER A 91 -4.99 4.72 3.94
C SER A 91 -3.77 5.01 4.83
N ILE A 92 -3.80 4.51 6.05
CA ILE A 92 -2.60 4.45 6.91
C ILE A 92 -2.36 2.99 7.28
N SER A 93 -1.10 2.56 7.23
CA SER A 93 -0.65 1.29 7.79
C SER A 93 -0.19 1.51 9.23
N LEU A 94 -0.82 0.83 10.19
CA LEU A 94 -0.60 0.99 11.62
C LEU A 94 0.01 -0.26 12.23
N SER A 95 1.21 -0.15 12.77
CA SER A 95 1.83 -1.19 13.60
C SER A 95 1.29 -1.14 15.02
N ILE A 96 0.59 -2.18 15.43
CA ILE A 96 -0.05 -2.26 16.75
C ILE A 96 0.78 -3.02 17.78
N THR A 97 1.93 -3.55 17.39
CA THR A 97 2.88 -4.24 18.27
C THR A 97 4.24 -4.36 17.61
N GLY A 98 5.31 -4.23 18.38
CA GLY A 98 6.67 -4.58 17.97
C GLY A 98 7.01 -6.05 18.21
N SER A 99 6.15 -6.81 18.91
CA SER A 99 6.39 -8.22 19.22
C SER A 99 6.16 -9.10 18.01
N CYS A 100 7.06 -10.07 17.81
CA CYS A 100 6.95 -11.11 16.79
C CYS A 100 7.60 -12.38 17.31
N ASP A 101 7.03 -13.54 17.03
CA ASP A 101 7.61 -14.83 17.37
C ASP A 101 8.50 -15.42 16.27
N PHE A 102 8.58 -14.75 15.11
CA PHE A 102 9.53 -15.03 14.06
C PHE A 102 10.81 -14.18 14.23
N ARG A 103 11.91 -14.65 13.65
CA ARG A 103 13.24 -13.99 13.70
C ARG A 103 13.79 -13.77 12.30
N CYS A 104 12.93 -13.40 11.35
CA CYS A 104 13.24 -13.32 9.93
C CYS A 104 14.58 -12.62 9.67
N ARG A 105 15.45 -13.25 8.85
CA ARG A 105 16.80 -12.75 8.53
C ARG A 105 16.77 -11.39 7.81
N HIS A 106 15.67 -11.10 7.11
CA HIS A 106 15.46 -9.89 6.32
C HIS A 106 14.46 -8.91 6.94
N CYS A 107 14.10 -9.06 8.22
CA CYS A 107 13.04 -8.27 8.85
C CYS A 107 13.34 -6.77 8.81
N PHE A 108 12.47 -5.99 8.19
CA PHE A 108 12.57 -4.52 8.14
C PHE A 108 12.39 -3.87 9.51
N ASN A 109 11.53 -4.42 10.34
CA ASN A 109 11.36 -3.95 11.71
C ASN A 109 12.55 -4.28 12.60
N ALA A 110 13.59 -4.94 12.04
CA ALA A 110 14.80 -5.34 12.74
C ALA A 110 14.48 -5.86 14.14
N ALA A 111 13.46 -6.76 14.22
CA ALA A 111 13.16 -7.46 15.47
C ALA A 111 14.50 -7.95 16.02
N ASP A 112 14.93 -7.40 17.16
CA ASP A 112 16.21 -7.73 17.76
C ASP A 112 16.25 -9.19 18.19
N ASP A 113 17.38 -9.65 18.70
CA ASP A 113 17.55 -11.03 19.13
C ASP A 113 16.57 -11.44 20.25
N ASN A 114 15.94 -10.47 20.92
CA ASN A 114 14.90 -10.67 21.91
C ASN A 114 13.49 -10.71 21.31
N GLY A 115 13.35 -10.52 20.00
CA GLY A 115 12.08 -10.67 19.28
C GLY A 115 11.10 -9.54 19.43
N SER A 116 11.52 -8.47 19.99
CA SER A 116 10.72 -7.27 20.01
C SER A 116 11.61 -6.08 19.72
N ARG A 117 11.14 -5.26 18.80
CA ARG A 117 11.70 -3.95 18.59
C ARG A 117 10.91 -2.94 19.39
N GLY A 118 11.02 -3.03 20.69
CA GLY A 118 10.34 -2.11 21.56
C GLY A 118 8.90 -2.48 21.85
N THR A 119 8.21 -1.55 22.43
CA THR A 119 6.95 -1.66 23.12
C THR A 119 5.78 -1.91 22.19
N THR A 120 4.86 -2.76 22.63
CA THR A 120 3.48 -2.72 22.20
C THR A 120 2.86 -1.45 22.79
N PRO A 121 2.32 -0.54 21.98
CA PRO A 121 1.70 0.67 22.49
C PRO A 121 0.46 0.33 23.35
N ASP A 122 0.16 1.17 24.32
CA ASP A 122 -1.07 1.04 25.08
C ASP A 122 -2.29 1.06 24.15
N THR A 123 -3.20 0.12 24.32
CA THR A 123 -4.41 0.01 23.48
C THR A 123 -5.23 1.29 23.48
N SER A 124 -5.29 2.02 24.58
CA SER A 124 -5.98 3.31 24.67
C SER A 124 -5.38 4.36 23.74
N LYS A 125 -4.04 4.41 23.60
CA LYS A 125 -3.34 5.31 22.66
C LYS A 125 -3.63 4.94 21.22
N VAL A 126 -3.69 3.64 20.90
CA VAL A 126 -4.03 3.15 19.57
C VAL A 126 -5.47 3.53 19.22
N ILE A 127 -6.42 3.36 20.13
CA ILE A 127 -7.83 3.72 19.92
C ILE A 127 -7.99 5.24 19.77
N ASP A 128 -7.31 6.05 20.58
CA ASP A 128 -7.32 7.50 20.43
C ASP A 128 -6.72 7.93 19.08
N LEU A 129 -5.65 7.28 18.62
CA LEU A 129 -5.08 7.53 17.30
C LEU A 129 -6.07 7.20 16.18
N ILE A 130 -6.82 6.07 16.28
CA ILE A 130 -7.87 5.71 15.33
C ILE A 130 -8.94 6.82 15.25
N ARG A 131 -9.38 7.35 16.37
CA ARG A 131 -10.31 8.49 16.43
C ARG A 131 -9.73 9.72 15.71
N ARG A 132 -8.49 10.10 16.02
CA ARG A 132 -7.81 11.24 15.37
C ARG A 132 -7.59 11.04 13.87
N MET A 133 -7.43 9.80 13.40
CA MET A 133 -7.38 9.49 11.97
C MET A 133 -8.69 9.83 11.27
N ASP A 134 -9.84 9.51 11.86
CA ASP A 134 -11.15 9.91 11.29
C ASP A 134 -11.29 11.44 11.23
N GLU A 135 -10.83 12.16 12.24
CA GLU A 135 -10.81 13.62 12.27
C GLU A 135 -9.93 14.26 11.17
N CYS A 136 -8.94 13.50 10.65
CA CYS A 136 -8.13 13.87 9.49
C CYS A 136 -8.70 13.36 8.14
N GLY A 137 -9.89 12.78 8.13
CA GLY A 137 -10.52 12.23 6.93
C GLY A 137 -9.86 10.96 6.39
N ILE A 138 -9.13 10.21 7.22
CA ILE A 138 -8.54 8.95 6.87
C ILE A 138 -9.55 7.84 7.12
N ALA A 139 -9.99 7.18 6.04
CA ALA A 139 -11.06 6.19 6.12
C ALA A 139 -10.56 4.75 6.24
N HIS A 140 -9.41 4.44 5.67
CA HIS A 140 -8.91 3.07 5.56
C HIS A 140 -7.65 2.85 6.40
N ILE A 141 -7.66 1.81 7.23
CA ILE A 141 -6.55 1.42 8.08
C ILE A 141 -6.07 0.02 7.70
N GLY A 142 -4.77 -0.11 7.46
CA GLY A 142 -4.08 -1.39 7.42
C GLY A 142 -3.49 -1.69 8.80
N ILE A 143 -3.67 -2.89 9.31
CA ILE A 143 -3.01 -3.35 10.55
C ILE A 143 -1.79 -4.19 10.20
N THR A 144 -0.70 -3.92 10.92
CA THR A 144 0.56 -4.64 10.83
C THR A 144 1.24 -4.63 12.21
N GLY A 145 2.53 -4.98 12.25
CA GLY A 145 3.35 -4.95 13.46
C GLY A 145 4.59 -5.80 13.30
N GLY A 146 5.10 -6.33 14.39
CA GLY A 146 5.85 -7.56 14.34
C GLY A 146 4.93 -8.68 13.82
N GLU A 147 4.10 -9.22 14.72
CA GLU A 147 2.95 -10.05 14.36
C GLU A 147 1.70 -9.51 15.09
N PRO A 148 0.72 -8.91 14.38
CA PRO A 148 -0.39 -8.22 15.02
C PRO A 148 -1.29 -9.14 15.86
N THR A 149 -1.40 -10.43 15.53
CA THR A 149 -2.20 -11.40 16.28
C THR A 149 -1.60 -11.75 17.64
N LEU A 150 -0.35 -11.36 17.91
CA LEU A 150 0.26 -11.46 19.24
C LEU A 150 -0.15 -10.32 20.19
N ASN A 151 -0.76 -9.25 19.66
CA ASN A 151 -1.32 -8.22 20.51
C ASN A 151 -2.62 -8.76 21.16
N LYS A 152 -2.63 -8.89 22.49
CA LYS A 152 -3.78 -9.42 23.24
C LYS A 152 -5.09 -8.66 23.00
N ASP A 153 -5.00 -7.39 22.63
CA ASP A 153 -6.12 -6.51 22.35
C ASP A 153 -6.40 -6.36 20.83
N PHE A 154 -5.86 -7.25 19.99
CA PHE A 154 -6.02 -7.19 18.52
C PHE A 154 -7.49 -7.02 18.12
N LEU A 155 -8.38 -7.91 18.59
CA LEU A 155 -9.81 -7.86 18.26
C LEU A 155 -10.53 -6.63 18.85
N LYS A 156 -10.04 -6.09 19.96
CA LYS A 156 -10.54 -4.83 20.54
C LYS A 156 -10.14 -3.63 19.65
N ILE A 157 -8.94 -3.66 19.08
CA ILE A 157 -8.46 -2.62 18.17
C ILE A 157 -9.26 -2.68 16.85
N THR A 158 -9.48 -3.87 16.29
CA THR A 158 -10.30 -4.01 15.06
C THR A 158 -11.74 -3.54 15.31
N LYS A 159 -12.32 -3.87 16.46
CA LYS A 159 -13.63 -3.35 16.86
C LYS A 159 -13.65 -1.81 16.94
N ALA A 160 -12.61 -1.20 17.51
CA ALA A 160 -12.52 0.26 17.60
C ALA A 160 -12.47 0.92 16.20
N ILE A 161 -11.81 0.32 15.21
CA ILE A 161 -11.86 0.80 13.83
C ILE A 161 -13.31 0.85 13.32
N LYS A 162 -14.09 -0.19 13.58
CA LYS A 162 -15.53 -0.22 13.22
C LYS A 162 -16.35 0.80 13.98
N ASP A 163 -16.16 0.89 15.30
CA ASP A 163 -16.91 1.78 16.17
C ASP A 163 -16.72 3.27 15.79
N HIS A 164 -15.56 3.63 15.22
CA HIS A 164 -15.27 4.95 14.66
C HIS A 164 -15.65 5.10 13.18
N GLY A 165 -16.33 4.11 12.58
CA GLY A 165 -16.78 4.18 11.18
C GLY A 165 -15.66 4.09 10.15
N LEU A 166 -14.48 3.61 10.54
CA LEU A 166 -13.36 3.39 9.61
C LEU A 166 -13.37 1.96 9.08
N ILE A 167 -12.58 1.73 8.04
CA ILE A 167 -12.48 0.46 7.33
C ILE A 167 -11.16 -0.22 7.67
N PHE A 168 -11.22 -1.39 8.26
CA PHE A 168 -10.07 -2.28 8.36
C PHE A 168 -9.82 -2.93 6.99
N SER A 169 -8.93 -2.35 6.21
CA SER A 169 -8.76 -2.66 4.78
C SER A 169 -7.68 -3.70 4.48
N ILE A 170 -6.63 -3.77 5.31
CA ILE A 170 -5.48 -4.66 5.11
C ILE A 170 -5.03 -5.24 6.44
N LEU A 171 -4.80 -6.56 6.46
CA LEU A 171 -4.12 -7.26 7.54
C LEU A 171 -2.79 -7.81 7.03
N ASN A 172 -1.67 -7.29 7.55
CA ASN A 172 -0.36 -7.88 7.32
C ASN A 172 0.00 -8.80 8.50
N THR A 173 0.14 -10.09 8.24
CA THR A 173 0.36 -11.13 9.27
C THR A 173 1.16 -12.29 8.71
N ASN A 174 1.96 -12.96 9.56
CA ASN A 174 2.59 -14.22 9.20
C ASN A 174 1.62 -15.43 9.22
N LEU A 175 0.38 -15.21 9.65
CA LEU A 175 -0.70 -16.18 9.80
C LEU A 175 -0.44 -17.32 10.81
N TYR A 176 0.72 -17.42 11.43
CA TYR A 176 1.09 -18.59 12.26
C TYR A 176 0.12 -18.79 13.44
N HIS A 177 -0.35 -17.70 14.03
CA HIS A 177 -1.31 -17.69 15.15
C HIS A 177 -2.76 -17.43 14.73
N MET A 178 -3.01 -17.25 13.43
CA MET A 178 -4.38 -17.06 12.93
C MET A 178 -5.19 -18.33 13.17
N THR A 179 -6.37 -18.19 13.79
CA THR A 179 -7.33 -19.28 14.00
C THR A 179 -8.64 -18.99 13.26
N GLU A 180 -9.47 -20.00 13.09
CA GLU A 180 -10.82 -19.82 12.55
C GLU A 180 -11.62 -18.83 13.38
N ASP A 181 -11.55 -18.93 14.71
CA ASP A 181 -12.28 -18.04 15.63
C ASP A 181 -11.87 -16.56 15.44
N ILE A 182 -10.57 -16.28 15.28
CA ILE A 182 -10.09 -14.91 15.01
C ILE A 182 -10.62 -14.42 13.65
N ALA A 183 -10.56 -15.26 12.62
CA ALA A 183 -11.05 -14.91 11.31
C ALA A 183 -12.56 -14.67 11.30
N ASP A 184 -13.33 -15.51 11.99
CA ASP A 184 -14.79 -15.39 12.10
C ASP A 184 -15.17 -14.13 12.93
N GLU A 185 -14.45 -13.82 14.01
CA GLU A 185 -14.72 -12.62 14.81
C GLU A 185 -14.45 -11.34 14.01
N ILE A 186 -13.37 -11.27 13.20
CA ILE A 186 -13.12 -10.14 12.29
C ILE A 186 -14.33 -9.92 11.35
N ARG A 187 -14.90 -11.01 10.82
CA ARG A 187 -16.10 -10.91 9.97
C ARG A 187 -17.35 -10.54 10.75
N ALA A 188 -17.51 -11.09 11.96
CA ALA A 188 -18.65 -10.75 12.84
C ALA A 188 -18.66 -9.26 13.20
N GLN A 189 -17.49 -8.64 13.30
CA GLN A 189 -17.34 -7.18 13.45
C GLN A 189 -17.68 -6.40 12.18
N GLY A 190 -17.97 -7.07 11.05
CA GLY A 190 -18.30 -6.45 9.77
C GLY A 190 -17.07 -6.05 8.95
N HIS A 191 -15.90 -6.63 9.22
CA HIS A 191 -14.67 -6.41 8.46
C HIS A 191 -14.38 -7.54 7.47
N SER A 192 -13.76 -7.20 6.34
CA SER A 192 -13.23 -8.15 5.36
C SER A 192 -11.92 -7.62 4.78
N PRO A 193 -10.86 -7.50 5.60
CA PRO A 193 -9.58 -6.98 5.12
C PRO A 193 -8.97 -7.92 4.07
N ARG A 194 -8.20 -7.34 3.14
CA ARG A 194 -7.27 -8.14 2.35
C ARG A 194 -6.15 -8.64 3.26
N VAL A 195 -5.88 -9.92 3.19
CA VAL A 195 -4.84 -10.55 4.01
C VAL A 195 -3.55 -10.59 3.21
N PHE A 196 -2.52 -9.95 3.74
CA PHE A 196 -1.18 -9.97 3.20
C PHE A 196 -0.34 -10.85 4.11
N THR A 197 0.08 -11.98 3.59
CA THR A 197 0.92 -12.93 4.32
C THR A 197 2.24 -13.17 3.60
N SER A 198 3.12 -13.93 4.22
CA SER A 198 4.46 -14.16 3.71
C SER A 198 4.70 -15.64 3.52
N PHE A 199 5.19 -16.03 2.33
CA PHE A 199 5.65 -17.38 2.06
C PHE A 199 6.79 -17.37 1.05
N ASP A 200 8.01 -17.78 1.47
CA ASP A 200 9.25 -17.51 0.74
C ASP A 200 9.83 -18.74 0.05
N GLY A 201 9.00 -19.74 -0.19
CA GLY A 201 9.38 -20.90 -1.02
C GLY A 201 9.34 -22.23 -0.29
N ILE A 202 9.00 -23.26 -1.05
CA ILE A 202 9.00 -24.65 -0.59
C ILE A 202 10.43 -25.07 -0.26
N GLY A 203 10.64 -25.55 0.97
CA GLY A 203 11.95 -25.97 1.48
C GLY A 203 12.92 -24.82 1.79
N THR A 204 12.47 -23.58 1.68
CA THR A 204 13.30 -22.39 1.92
C THR A 204 12.68 -21.39 2.90
N HIS A 205 11.38 -21.46 3.11
CA HIS A 205 10.62 -20.54 3.97
C HIS A 205 11.17 -20.47 5.40
N GLU A 206 11.37 -21.61 6.05
CA GLU A 206 11.80 -21.68 7.45
C GLU A 206 13.22 -21.15 7.66
N TRP A 207 14.09 -21.32 6.66
CA TRP A 207 15.44 -20.75 6.73
C TRP A 207 15.38 -19.22 6.78
N LEU A 208 14.57 -18.58 5.93
CA LEU A 208 14.47 -17.12 5.91
C LEU A 208 13.72 -16.57 7.14
N ARG A 209 12.65 -17.25 7.55
CA ARG A 209 11.78 -16.83 8.66
C ARG A 209 12.30 -17.23 10.03
N MET A 210 13.25 -18.14 10.11
CA MET A 210 13.84 -18.67 11.35
C MET A 210 12.78 -19.20 12.33
N LYS A 211 11.81 -19.95 11.79
CA LYS A 211 10.71 -20.53 12.56
C LYS A 211 10.40 -21.92 12.03
N GLU A 212 10.73 -22.95 12.82
CA GLU A 212 10.43 -24.35 12.51
C GLU A 212 8.92 -24.58 12.43
N GLY A 213 8.47 -25.40 11.47
CA GLY A 213 7.07 -25.73 11.23
C GLY A 213 6.27 -24.61 10.55
N SER A 214 6.88 -23.45 10.28
CA SER A 214 6.16 -22.32 9.69
C SER A 214 5.77 -22.55 8.23
N GLU A 215 6.55 -23.31 7.47
CA GLU A 215 6.25 -23.61 6.06
C GLU A 215 4.89 -24.32 5.95
N LYS A 216 4.75 -25.46 6.60
CA LYS A 216 3.50 -26.22 6.61
C LYS A 216 2.34 -25.40 7.18
N ARG A 217 2.58 -24.76 8.34
CA ARG A 217 1.54 -24.00 9.03
C ARG A 217 1.03 -22.83 8.19
N THR A 218 1.90 -22.08 7.53
CA THR A 218 1.50 -20.94 6.69
C THR A 218 0.64 -21.40 5.51
N LEU A 219 1.01 -22.49 4.83
CA LEU A 219 0.19 -23.04 3.72
C LEU A 219 -1.20 -23.48 4.19
N GLU A 220 -1.29 -24.16 5.35
CA GLU A 220 -2.57 -24.53 5.95
C GLU A 220 -3.43 -23.30 6.26
N GLN A 221 -2.81 -22.22 6.80
CA GLN A 221 -3.54 -20.99 7.15
C GLN A 221 -3.96 -20.19 5.91
N ILE A 222 -3.16 -20.15 4.84
CA ILE A 222 -3.58 -19.57 3.56
C ILE A 222 -4.84 -20.27 3.06
N SER A 223 -4.84 -21.62 3.04
CA SER A 223 -6.01 -22.41 2.63
C SER A 223 -7.22 -22.15 3.53
N MET A 224 -7.04 -22.08 4.84
CA MET A 224 -8.11 -21.75 5.80
C MET A 224 -8.68 -20.35 5.55
N MET A 225 -7.85 -19.32 5.40
CA MET A 225 -8.32 -17.97 5.11
C MET A 225 -9.08 -17.90 3.78
N LYS A 226 -8.63 -18.65 2.78
CA LYS A 226 -9.34 -18.78 1.50
C LYS A 226 -10.71 -19.44 1.65
N SER A 227 -10.79 -20.54 2.43
CA SER A 227 -12.08 -21.22 2.71
C SER A 227 -13.08 -20.33 3.45
N LYS A 228 -12.58 -19.39 4.25
CA LYS A 228 -13.37 -18.33 4.92
C LYS A 228 -13.72 -17.15 3.98
N GLY A 229 -13.32 -17.19 2.71
CA GLY A 229 -13.63 -16.17 1.70
C GLY A 229 -12.80 -14.88 1.79
N TYR A 230 -11.65 -14.91 2.47
CA TYR A 230 -10.74 -13.77 2.46
C TYR A 230 -9.97 -13.68 1.14
N ASN A 231 -9.63 -12.46 0.72
CA ASN A 231 -8.68 -12.24 -0.36
C ASN A 231 -7.26 -12.32 0.22
N VAL A 232 -6.45 -13.27 -0.26
CA VAL A 232 -5.10 -13.55 0.27
C VAL A 232 -4.04 -13.23 -0.77
N LEU A 233 -3.18 -12.27 -0.45
CA LEU A 233 -1.97 -11.94 -1.21
C LEU A 233 -0.75 -12.49 -0.44
N VAL A 234 0.10 -13.20 -1.15
CA VAL A 234 1.32 -13.77 -0.59
C VAL A 234 2.54 -12.95 -1.00
N HIS A 235 3.28 -12.42 -0.04
CA HIS A 235 4.60 -11.82 -0.28
C HIS A 235 5.65 -12.92 -0.27
N MET A 236 6.43 -13.00 -1.33
CA MET A 236 7.54 -13.92 -1.49
C MET A 236 8.84 -13.11 -1.62
N CYS A 237 9.68 -13.17 -0.58
CA CYS A 237 11.03 -12.62 -0.63
C CYS A 237 12.00 -13.67 -1.18
N VAL A 238 12.68 -13.33 -2.27
CA VAL A 238 13.58 -14.21 -2.99
C VAL A 238 15.03 -13.81 -2.71
N TRP A 239 15.86 -14.79 -2.40
CA TRP A 239 17.30 -14.64 -2.28
C TRP A 239 18.01 -15.69 -3.15
N LYS A 240 19.31 -15.59 -3.30
CA LYS A 240 20.08 -16.37 -4.29
C LYS A 240 19.76 -17.85 -4.29
N ASP A 241 19.75 -18.50 -3.12
CA ASP A 241 19.52 -19.95 -3.04
C ASP A 241 18.04 -20.34 -3.26
N SER A 242 17.09 -19.42 -3.06
CA SER A 242 15.66 -19.69 -3.21
C SER A 242 15.14 -19.48 -4.63
N MET A 243 15.87 -18.83 -5.52
CA MET A 243 15.44 -18.59 -6.91
C MET A 243 14.96 -19.88 -7.59
N LYS A 244 15.65 -21.00 -7.38
CA LYS A 244 15.29 -22.31 -7.95
C LYS A 244 13.95 -22.89 -7.47
N THR A 245 13.40 -22.40 -6.35
CA THR A 245 12.15 -22.92 -5.77
C THR A 245 10.93 -22.09 -6.18
N VAL A 246 11.12 -20.90 -6.74
CA VAL A 246 10.05 -19.92 -7.00
C VAL A 246 8.94 -20.48 -7.86
N ARG A 247 9.25 -21.10 -9.00
CA ARG A 247 8.23 -21.65 -9.93
C ARG A 247 7.39 -22.74 -9.28
N ASN A 248 8.02 -23.66 -8.53
CA ASN A 248 7.29 -24.71 -7.80
C ASN A 248 6.42 -24.11 -6.68
N THR A 249 6.93 -23.11 -5.98
CA THR A 249 6.20 -22.39 -4.92
C THR A 249 4.96 -21.69 -5.48
N ILE A 250 5.07 -21.03 -6.64
CA ILE A 250 3.96 -20.39 -7.33
C ILE A 250 2.85 -21.39 -7.64
N LYS A 251 3.20 -22.54 -8.23
CA LYS A 251 2.21 -23.61 -8.52
C LYS A 251 1.53 -24.14 -7.25
N THR A 252 2.28 -24.25 -6.15
CA THR A 252 1.71 -24.65 -4.85
C THR A 252 0.73 -23.59 -4.33
N LEU A 253 1.10 -22.31 -4.35
CA LEU A 253 0.24 -21.21 -3.89
C LEU A 253 -1.05 -21.10 -4.74
N GLU A 254 -0.93 -21.27 -6.06
CA GLU A 254 -2.08 -21.32 -6.95
C GLU A 254 -3.01 -22.49 -6.60
N SER A 255 -2.47 -23.69 -6.36
CA SER A 255 -3.25 -24.90 -6.04
C SER A 255 -4.05 -24.80 -4.75
N ILE A 256 -3.61 -23.98 -3.78
CA ILE A 256 -4.33 -23.72 -2.53
C ILE A 256 -5.20 -22.45 -2.59
N GLY A 257 -5.30 -21.83 -3.78
CA GLY A 257 -6.22 -20.75 -4.07
C GLY A 257 -5.79 -19.35 -3.63
N ALA A 258 -4.48 -19.10 -3.44
CA ALA A 258 -3.99 -17.74 -3.22
C ALA A 258 -4.42 -16.81 -4.37
N ASP A 259 -4.81 -15.58 -4.08
CA ASP A 259 -5.33 -14.64 -5.10
C ASP A 259 -4.20 -13.92 -5.85
N CYS A 260 -3.06 -13.76 -5.21
CA CYS A 260 -1.93 -13.03 -5.76
C CYS A 260 -0.64 -13.46 -5.09
N VAL A 261 0.44 -13.55 -5.86
CA VAL A 261 1.79 -13.55 -5.32
C VAL A 261 2.50 -12.26 -5.68
N ARG A 262 3.09 -11.61 -4.66
CA ARG A 262 3.99 -10.49 -4.83
C ARG A 262 5.41 -10.98 -4.60
N ILE A 263 6.25 -10.87 -5.62
CA ILE A 263 7.61 -11.37 -5.62
C ILE A 263 8.56 -10.17 -5.54
N THR A 264 9.51 -10.23 -4.61
CA THR A 264 10.58 -9.23 -4.48
C THR A 264 11.90 -9.91 -4.17
N SER A 265 13.02 -9.35 -4.64
CA SER A 265 14.32 -9.72 -4.06
C SER A 265 14.36 -9.29 -2.60
N VAL A 266 15.10 -10.00 -1.76
CA VAL A 266 15.38 -9.49 -0.42
C VAL A 266 16.13 -8.17 -0.56
N GLU A 267 15.54 -7.09 -0.02
CA GLU A 267 16.16 -5.77 -0.04
C GLU A 267 17.47 -5.77 0.77
N PRO A 268 18.49 -4.99 0.35
CA PRO A 268 19.77 -4.90 1.04
C PRO A 268 19.65 -4.12 2.36
N SER A 269 18.70 -4.53 3.23
CA SER A 269 18.53 -3.96 4.56
C SER A 269 19.76 -4.21 5.43
N PHE A 270 20.00 -3.34 6.39
CA PHE A 270 21.14 -3.43 7.30
C PHE A 270 21.25 -4.81 7.98
N ARG A 271 20.12 -5.37 8.43
CA ARG A 271 20.11 -6.71 9.04
C ARG A 271 20.50 -7.81 8.05
N TRP A 272 19.94 -7.77 6.85
CA TRP A 272 20.25 -8.75 5.81
C TRP A 272 21.70 -8.69 5.41
N MET A 273 22.22 -7.50 5.14
CA MET A 273 23.62 -7.33 4.69
C MET A 273 24.64 -7.70 5.77
N ARG A 274 24.31 -7.52 7.06
CA ARG A 274 25.20 -7.96 8.15
C ARG A 274 25.32 -9.48 8.26
N GLY A 275 24.27 -10.22 7.92
CA GLY A 275 24.22 -11.67 8.15
C GLY A 275 24.20 -12.56 6.90
N CYS A 276 23.82 -12.03 5.76
CA CYS A 276 23.50 -12.79 4.55
C CYS A 276 23.91 -12.07 3.25
N ALA A 277 24.95 -11.23 3.28
CA ALA A 277 25.39 -10.45 2.11
C ALA A 277 25.78 -11.37 0.92
N ASP A 278 26.33 -12.56 1.17
CA ASP A 278 26.66 -13.58 0.17
C ASP A 278 25.46 -14.14 -0.57
N LYS A 279 24.25 -13.94 -0.03
CA LYS A 279 22.98 -14.42 -0.59
C LYS A 279 22.15 -13.30 -1.24
N TYR A 280 22.68 -12.09 -1.27
CA TYR A 280 22.07 -10.98 -1.98
C TYR A 280 22.06 -11.23 -3.49
N ILE A 281 20.98 -10.84 -4.15
CA ILE A 281 20.84 -10.91 -5.61
C ILE A 281 21.14 -9.53 -6.17
N PRO A 282 22.23 -9.35 -6.94
CA PRO A 282 22.50 -8.07 -7.58
C PRO A 282 21.40 -7.66 -8.57
N PRO A 283 21.21 -6.36 -8.84
CA PRO A 283 20.15 -5.85 -9.71
C PRO A 283 20.06 -6.55 -11.07
N ARG A 284 21.19 -6.78 -11.75
CA ARG A 284 21.23 -7.48 -13.05
C ARG A 284 20.73 -8.92 -12.93
N GLU A 285 21.23 -9.69 -11.97
CA GLU A 285 20.85 -11.09 -11.75
C GLU A 285 19.33 -11.19 -11.42
N TRP A 286 18.84 -10.24 -10.63
CA TRP A 286 17.41 -10.14 -10.33
C TRP A 286 16.56 -9.83 -11.57
N LEU A 287 16.97 -8.87 -12.39
CA LEU A 287 16.24 -8.49 -13.60
C LEU A 287 16.24 -9.61 -14.66
N GLU A 288 17.35 -10.34 -14.81
CA GLU A 288 17.37 -11.55 -15.65
C GLU A 288 16.35 -12.57 -15.16
N PHE A 289 16.42 -12.90 -13.87
CA PHE A 289 15.53 -13.89 -13.25
C PHE A 289 14.05 -13.53 -13.42
N VAL A 290 13.66 -12.27 -13.13
CA VAL A 290 12.25 -11.89 -13.24
C VAL A 290 11.78 -11.76 -14.67
N THR A 291 12.64 -11.42 -15.62
CA THR A 291 12.32 -11.43 -17.05
C THR A 291 11.90 -12.84 -17.48
N GLU A 292 12.71 -13.85 -17.16
CA GLU A 292 12.39 -15.25 -17.46
C GLU A 292 11.17 -15.77 -16.67
N LEU A 293 10.96 -15.26 -15.45
CA LEU A 293 9.83 -15.65 -14.61
C LEU A 293 8.51 -15.11 -15.13
N ILE A 294 8.47 -13.86 -15.59
CA ILE A 294 7.27 -13.24 -16.17
C ILE A 294 6.87 -13.96 -17.46
N ASP A 295 7.83 -14.22 -18.35
CA ASP A 295 7.60 -14.96 -19.60
C ASP A 295 7.04 -16.36 -19.30
N TRP A 296 7.71 -17.11 -18.43
CA TRP A 296 7.24 -18.43 -17.96
C TRP A 296 5.84 -18.39 -17.34
N TRP A 297 5.50 -17.31 -16.61
CA TRP A 297 4.17 -17.14 -15.98
C TRP A 297 3.04 -17.18 -17.01
N TYR A 298 3.19 -16.46 -18.09
CA TYR A 298 2.19 -16.39 -19.14
C TYR A 298 2.19 -17.65 -19.99
N ASP A 299 3.34 -18.25 -20.28
CA ASP A 299 3.44 -19.54 -20.99
C ASP A 299 2.70 -20.66 -20.26
N GLU A 300 2.87 -20.75 -18.94
CA GLU A 300 2.18 -21.73 -18.07
C GLU A 300 0.71 -21.39 -17.79
N LYS A 301 0.25 -20.22 -18.21
CA LYS A 301 -1.13 -19.74 -18.01
C LYS A 301 -1.57 -19.76 -16.56
N ILE A 302 -0.67 -19.32 -15.65
CA ILE A 302 -0.95 -19.20 -14.22
C ILE A 302 -2.13 -18.24 -14.02
N ALA A 303 -3.20 -18.69 -13.35
CA ALA A 303 -4.42 -17.90 -13.17
C ALA A 303 -4.31 -16.92 -11.96
N MET A 304 -3.47 -17.24 -10.99
CA MET A 304 -3.18 -16.37 -9.84
C MET A 304 -2.53 -15.06 -10.33
N ARG A 305 -2.80 -13.93 -9.69
CA ARG A 305 -2.17 -12.65 -10.07
C ARG A 305 -0.68 -12.60 -9.73
N LEU A 306 0.10 -12.01 -10.64
CA LEU A 306 1.51 -11.72 -10.46
C LEU A 306 1.75 -10.23 -10.18
N ASP A 307 2.51 -9.95 -9.12
CA ASP A 307 3.05 -8.64 -8.81
C ASP A 307 4.56 -8.80 -8.56
N VAL A 308 5.38 -8.36 -9.52
CA VAL A 308 6.83 -8.26 -9.29
C VAL A 308 7.10 -6.86 -8.77
N TRP A 309 7.38 -6.77 -7.47
CA TRP A 309 7.44 -5.52 -6.74
C TRP A 309 8.34 -4.46 -7.38
N GLY A 310 7.73 -3.32 -7.69
CA GLY A 310 8.42 -2.19 -8.30
C GLY A 310 8.83 -2.39 -9.78
N LEU A 311 8.42 -3.49 -10.43
CA LEU A 311 8.79 -3.80 -11.82
C LEU A 311 7.58 -4.10 -12.71
N TRP A 312 6.70 -5.02 -12.30
CA TRP A 312 5.60 -5.51 -13.13
C TRP A 312 4.34 -5.75 -12.30
N LEU A 313 3.22 -5.23 -12.75
CA LEU A 313 1.94 -5.43 -12.06
C LEU A 313 0.80 -5.62 -13.05
N GLN A 314 0.01 -6.69 -12.84
CA GLN A 314 -1.29 -6.88 -13.45
C GLN A 314 -2.32 -7.13 -12.36
N THR A 315 -3.37 -6.32 -12.28
CA THR A 315 -4.38 -6.40 -11.20
C THR A 315 -5.45 -7.44 -11.47
N SER A 316 -5.72 -7.75 -12.73
CA SER A 316 -6.52 -8.90 -13.17
C SER A 316 -6.05 -9.34 -14.57
N PRO A 317 -6.37 -10.56 -15.03
CA PRO A 317 -6.01 -11.01 -16.37
C PRO A 317 -6.61 -10.16 -17.51
N ALA A 318 -7.69 -9.43 -17.23
CA ALA A 318 -8.34 -8.53 -18.19
C ALA A 318 -7.74 -7.12 -18.18
N ASP A 319 -6.96 -6.77 -17.14
CA ASP A 319 -6.38 -5.44 -16.99
C ASP A 319 -5.08 -5.32 -17.79
N PRO A 320 -4.77 -4.12 -18.29
CA PRO A 320 -3.45 -3.83 -18.83
C PRO A 320 -2.35 -4.11 -17.80
N VAL A 321 -1.20 -4.52 -18.26
CA VAL A 321 0.00 -4.62 -17.41
C VAL A 321 0.63 -3.25 -17.22
N ARG A 322 1.21 -3.02 -16.06
CA ARG A 322 1.99 -1.83 -15.74
C ARG A 322 3.46 -2.20 -15.55
N ILE A 323 4.31 -1.56 -16.34
CA ILE A 323 5.76 -1.61 -16.13
C ILE A 323 6.08 -0.48 -15.14
N LEU A 324 6.21 -0.83 -13.88
CA LEU A 324 6.22 0.12 -12.76
C LEU A 324 7.40 1.10 -12.72
N PRO A 325 8.62 0.80 -13.22
CA PRO A 325 9.68 1.79 -13.32
C PRO A 325 9.40 2.92 -14.29
N VAL A 326 8.37 2.80 -15.15
CA VAL A 326 8.05 3.78 -16.18
C VAL A 326 7.22 4.93 -15.59
N PHE A 327 7.65 6.14 -15.88
CA PHE A 327 6.92 7.36 -15.58
C PHE A 327 6.12 7.80 -16.82
N HIS A 328 4.82 7.99 -16.64
CA HIS A 328 3.90 8.43 -17.69
C HIS A 328 3.51 9.90 -17.47
N GLY A 329 4.40 10.82 -17.83
CA GLY A 329 4.18 12.24 -17.69
C GLY A 329 5.23 13.04 -18.46
N ASP A 330 5.05 14.34 -18.54
CA ASP A 330 6.04 15.25 -19.09
C ASP A 330 7.03 15.75 -18.02
N ARG A 331 7.99 16.60 -18.45
CA ARG A 331 8.98 17.15 -17.52
C ARG A 331 8.36 18.06 -16.45
N ALA A 332 7.24 18.72 -16.74
CA ALA A 332 6.55 19.54 -15.73
C ALA A 332 5.88 18.65 -14.68
N ASP A 333 5.42 17.48 -15.06
CA ASP A 333 4.83 16.51 -14.13
C ASP A 333 5.85 15.92 -13.18
N GLU A 334 7.13 15.74 -13.60
CA GLU A 334 8.22 15.30 -12.69
C GLU A 334 8.31 16.21 -11.44
N TYR A 335 8.09 17.53 -11.60
CA TYR A 335 8.16 18.50 -10.51
C TYR A 335 6.91 18.55 -9.64
N ARG A 336 5.81 17.95 -10.11
CA ARG A 336 4.55 17.82 -9.35
C ARG A 336 4.45 16.48 -8.63
N MET A 337 5.11 15.45 -9.16
CA MET A 337 5.09 14.12 -8.57
C MET A 337 5.94 14.06 -7.31
N PRO A 338 5.42 13.46 -6.22
CA PRO A 338 6.21 13.22 -5.03
C PRO A 338 7.34 12.21 -5.33
N PHE A 339 8.45 12.35 -4.65
CA PHE A 339 9.57 11.42 -4.80
C PHE A 339 9.26 9.99 -4.32
N CYS A 340 8.21 9.82 -3.53
CA CYS A 340 7.70 8.54 -3.07
C CYS A 340 6.16 8.60 -3.03
N SER A 341 5.49 8.08 -4.04
CA SER A 341 4.03 8.08 -4.12
C SER A 341 3.37 7.25 -3.00
N GLU A 342 3.98 6.13 -2.62
CA GLU A 342 3.45 5.28 -1.56
C GLU A 342 3.42 6.02 -0.22
N GLY A 343 4.53 6.66 0.18
CA GLY A 343 4.57 7.44 1.41
C GLY A 343 3.68 8.67 1.37
N TYR A 344 3.50 9.25 0.18
CA TYR A 344 2.62 10.39 -0.01
C TYR A 344 1.12 10.04 0.16
N GLU A 345 0.72 8.82 -0.20
CA GLU A 345 -0.68 8.38 -0.18
C GLU A 345 -1.02 7.45 0.99
N ARG A 346 -0.06 6.64 1.44
CA ARG A 346 -0.27 5.54 2.40
C ARG A 346 0.87 5.43 3.42
N PRO A 347 1.02 6.45 4.28
CA PRO A 347 2.07 6.43 5.30
C PRO A 347 1.96 5.22 6.23
N TYR A 348 3.09 4.90 6.84
CA TYR A 348 3.23 3.87 7.85
C TYR A 348 3.48 4.50 9.22
N ILE A 349 2.78 4.01 10.24
CA ILE A 349 3.01 4.38 11.64
C ILE A 349 3.59 3.16 12.36
N ASP A 350 4.80 3.32 12.89
CA ASP A 350 5.47 2.27 13.64
C ASP A 350 4.88 2.12 15.06
N CYS A 351 5.14 0.99 15.71
CA CYS A 351 4.59 0.70 17.04
C CYS A 351 5.05 1.68 18.13
N ASP A 352 6.17 2.37 17.92
CA ASP A 352 6.66 3.45 18.79
C ASP A 352 6.06 4.83 18.48
N GLY A 353 5.19 4.90 17.48
CA GLY A 353 4.48 6.11 17.05
C GLY A 353 5.19 6.94 15.98
N ARG A 354 6.39 6.57 15.53
CA ARG A 354 7.04 7.27 14.41
C ARG A 354 6.23 7.13 13.14
N ILE A 355 6.06 8.24 12.41
CA ILE A 355 5.46 8.22 11.08
C ILE A 355 6.54 8.13 10.01
N LEU A 356 6.35 7.23 9.05
CA LEU A 356 7.32 6.87 8.02
C LEU A 356 6.64 6.77 6.66
N THR A 357 7.42 6.83 5.58
CA THR A 357 6.87 6.66 4.22
C THR A 357 6.45 5.22 3.92
N CYS A 358 7.09 4.22 4.50
CA CYS A 358 6.69 2.82 4.40
C CYS A 358 7.37 1.96 5.49
N ILE A 359 6.92 0.73 5.65
CA ILE A 359 7.50 -0.25 6.57
C ILE A 359 8.96 -0.60 6.20
N GLY A 360 9.30 -0.59 4.91
CA GLY A 360 10.62 -0.96 4.39
C GLY A 360 11.77 -0.11 4.95
N ILE A 361 11.49 1.13 5.37
CA ILE A 361 12.51 2.03 5.94
C ILE A 361 12.53 2.05 7.48
N SER A 362 11.65 1.31 8.17
CA SER A 362 11.51 1.39 9.63
C SER A 362 12.83 1.11 10.36
N GLY A 363 13.53 0.02 10.00
CA GLY A 363 14.83 -0.32 10.56
C GLY A 363 15.92 0.71 10.26
N ALA A 364 16.02 1.07 8.99
CA ALA A 364 17.03 2.00 8.51
C ALA A 364 16.87 3.40 9.10
N THR A 365 15.63 3.90 9.22
CA THR A 365 15.39 5.24 9.80
C THR A 365 15.78 5.32 11.26
N ALA A 366 15.60 4.23 12.03
CA ALA A 366 16.08 4.20 13.41
C ALA A 366 17.62 4.23 13.51
N GLU A 367 18.31 3.51 12.63
CA GLU A 367 19.78 3.50 12.58
C GLU A 367 20.34 4.83 12.06
N CYS A 368 19.66 5.48 11.10
CA CYS A 368 20.10 6.77 10.55
C CYS A 368 19.64 8.00 11.36
N GLY A 369 18.84 7.82 12.41
CA GLY A 369 18.36 8.92 13.26
C GLY A 369 17.32 9.83 12.59
N TYR A 370 16.58 9.38 11.58
CA TYR A 370 15.50 10.16 10.99
C TYR A 370 14.30 10.27 11.94
N ASP A 371 13.85 11.50 12.18
CA ASP A 371 12.63 11.81 12.94
C ASP A 371 11.75 12.78 12.11
N TRP A 372 10.60 12.28 11.65
CA TRP A 372 9.62 13.06 10.88
C TRP A 372 8.34 13.32 11.67
N GLY A 373 8.34 12.98 12.95
CA GLY A 373 7.21 13.15 13.88
C GLY A 373 6.75 11.83 14.51
N ASN A 374 6.06 11.96 15.64
CA ASN A 374 5.58 10.84 16.43
C ASN A 374 4.12 11.06 16.83
N VAL A 375 3.22 10.22 16.32
CA VAL A 375 1.76 10.37 16.50
C VAL A 375 1.28 10.18 17.94
N TYR A 376 2.08 9.59 18.83
CA TYR A 376 1.75 9.45 20.26
C TYR A 376 2.24 10.62 21.11
N ARG A 377 3.10 11.48 20.56
CA ARG A 377 3.67 12.65 21.22
C ARG A 377 3.19 13.96 20.61
N ASP A 378 3.09 13.99 19.29
CA ASP A 378 2.85 15.21 18.52
C ASP A 378 1.40 15.26 18.02
N ASP A 379 0.92 16.43 17.65
CA ASP A 379 -0.40 16.58 17.03
C ASP A 379 -0.45 15.97 15.62
N LEU A 380 -1.37 15.02 15.40
CA LEU A 380 -1.53 14.34 14.12
C LEU A 380 -1.89 15.33 12.98
N HIS A 381 -2.76 16.31 13.26
CA HIS A 381 -3.13 17.32 12.25
C HIS A 381 -1.91 18.12 11.80
N HIS A 382 -1.04 18.52 12.73
CA HIS A 382 0.20 19.20 12.39
C HIS A 382 1.14 18.31 11.56
N ILE A 383 1.34 17.05 11.96
CA ILE A 383 2.19 16.10 11.22
C ILE A 383 1.73 15.96 9.77
N LEU A 384 0.41 15.82 9.55
CA LEU A 384 -0.17 15.54 8.24
C LEU A 384 -0.42 16.79 7.37
N ARG A 385 -0.40 17.99 7.95
CA ARG A 385 -0.63 19.26 7.26
C ARG A 385 0.67 19.94 6.84
N ASP A 386 1.58 20.15 7.78
CA ASP A 386 2.76 21.00 7.62
C ASP A 386 4.01 20.55 8.42
N GLY A 387 3.97 19.41 9.10
CA GLY A 387 5.10 18.80 9.80
C GLY A 387 6.23 18.30 8.88
N GLU A 388 7.33 17.83 9.47
CA GLU A 388 8.50 17.35 8.72
C GLU A 388 8.18 16.15 7.81
N PHE A 389 7.27 15.28 8.25
CA PHE A 389 6.81 14.17 7.42
C PHE A 389 6.21 14.63 6.10
N ILE A 390 5.27 15.59 6.15
CA ILE A 390 4.61 16.05 4.92
C ILE A 390 5.52 16.90 4.03
N LYS A 391 6.49 17.63 4.63
CA LYS A 391 7.52 18.32 3.87
C LYS A 391 8.39 17.34 3.10
N LEU A 392 8.79 16.22 3.73
CA LEU A 392 9.49 15.14 3.04
C LEU A 392 8.63 14.58 1.88
N CYS A 393 7.36 14.24 2.15
CA CYS A 393 6.48 13.69 1.14
C CYS A 393 6.21 14.63 -0.05
N ARG A 394 6.27 15.94 0.16
CA ARG A 394 6.08 16.96 -0.89
C ARG A 394 7.33 17.22 -1.75
N ARG A 395 8.49 16.65 -1.39
CA ARG A 395 9.67 16.77 -2.25
C ARG A 395 9.40 16.14 -3.61
N SER A 396 9.69 16.87 -4.67
CA SER A 396 9.37 16.41 -6.01
C SER A 396 10.44 15.48 -6.57
N MET A 397 10.01 14.52 -7.37
CA MET A 397 10.87 13.63 -8.11
C MET A 397 11.82 14.41 -9.06
N GLY A 398 11.33 15.47 -9.70
CA GLY A 398 12.12 16.32 -10.59
C GLY A 398 13.28 16.99 -9.87
N ILE A 399 13.04 17.57 -8.68
CA ILE A 399 14.08 18.18 -7.85
C ILE A 399 15.13 17.14 -7.43
N MET A 400 14.69 15.93 -7.03
CA MET A 400 15.62 14.85 -6.68
C MET A 400 16.52 14.48 -7.86
N LYS A 401 15.95 14.32 -9.05
CA LYS A 401 16.71 14.04 -10.28
C LYS A 401 17.68 15.17 -10.63
N ASP A 402 17.33 16.44 -10.36
CA ASP A 402 18.22 17.58 -10.60
C ASP A 402 19.41 17.60 -9.65
N ASN A 403 19.25 17.12 -8.43
CA ASN A 403 20.32 17.08 -7.42
C ASN A 403 21.34 15.96 -7.69
N ILE A 404 21.02 14.99 -8.56
CA ILE A 404 21.89 13.85 -8.88
C ILE A 404 22.44 14.03 -10.29
N GLU A 405 23.76 14.20 -10.43
CA GLU A 405 24.43 14.44 -11.72
C GLU A 405 24.07 13.36 -12.77
N GLN A 406 24.13 12.10 -12.38
CA GLN A 406 23.78 10.98 -13.26
C GLN A 406 22.33 11.02 -13.76
N CYS A 407 21.39 11.59 -12.99
CA CYS A 407 19.99 11.73 -13.41
C CYS A 407 19.77 12.92 -14.31
N ARG A 408 20.51 14.03 -14.10
CA ARG A 408 20.38 15.23 -14.93
C ARG A 408 20.66 14.96 -16.41
N GLU A 409 21.67 14.15 -16.68
CA GLU A 409 22.16 13.84 -18.03
C GLU A 409 21.69 12.48 -18.55
N CYS A 410 20.83 11.80 -17.82
CA CYS A 410 20.36 10.46 -18.18
C CYS A 410 19.38 10.52 -19.34
N GLU A 411 19.66 9.79 -20.42
CA GLU A 411 18.76 9.64 -21.58
C GLU A 411 17.38 9.10 -21.20
N TRP A 412 17.29 8.28 -20.16
CA TRP A 412 16.06 7.68 -19.64
C TRP A 412 15.30 8.55 -18.63
N ARG A 413 15.80 9.76 -18.35
CA ARG A 413 15.23 10.63 -17.33
C ARG A 413 13.72 10.80 -17.47
N GLY A 414 13.25 11.06 -18.69
CA GLY A 414 11.83 11.32 -18.98
C GLY A 414 10.91 10.10 -18.81
N LEU A 415 11.48 8.90 -18.84
CA LEU A 415 10.73 7.63 -18.64
C LEU A 415 10.91 7.02 -17.26
N CYS A 416 11.94 7.40 -16.51
CA CYS A 416 12.26 6.80 -15.22
C CYS A 416 11.41 7.41 -14.09
N ASN A 417 10.76 6.58 -13.29
CA ASN A 417 10.00 7.01 -12.12
C ASN A 417 10.84 7.23 -10.85
N PHE A 418 12.16 7.17 -10.93
CA PHE A 418 13.13 7.34 -9.85
C PHE A 418 13.22 6.16 -8.85
N GLY A 419 12.41 5.13 -8.96
CA GLY A 419 12.51 3.88 -8.19
C GLY A 419 12.09 3.96 -6.71
N CYS A 420 12.50 2.97 -5.93
CA CYS A 420 12.11 2.79 -4.52
C CYS A 420 13.08 3.50 -3.55
N ARG A 421 12.53 4.22 -2.58
CA ARG A 421 13.33 4.94 -1.58
C ARG A 421 13.94 4.03 -0.53
N ALA A 422 13.26 2.90 -0.23
CA ALA A 422 13.79 1.87 0.67
C ALA A 422 15.01 1.16 0.03
N GLU A 423 14.92 0.83 -1.26
CA GLU A 423 16.06 0.27 -2.02
C GLU A 423 17.25 1.23 -2.03
N ALA A 424 17.02 2.49 -2.41
CA ALA A 424 18.09 3.50 -2.43
C ALA A 424 18.79 3.63 -1.07
N LEU A 425 18.00 3.66 0.01
CA LEU A 425 18.53 3.73 1.38
C LEU A 425 19.33 2.46 1.75
N GLY A 426 18.79 1.27 1.44
CA GLY A 426 19.44 0.00 1.72
C GLY A 426 20.73 -0.22 0.91
N GLN A 427 20.80 0.35 -0.29
CA GLN A 427 21.99 0.37 -1.16
C GLN A 427 23.05 1.38 -0.72
N GLY A 428 22.78 2.18 0.31
CA GLY A 428 23.71 3.18 0.86
C GLY A 428 23.69 4.54 0.16
N HIS A 429 22.74 4.76 -0.76
CA HIS A 429 22.62 6.04 -1.48
C HIS A 429 21.79 7.10 -0.71
N GLY A 430 21.24 6.74 0.46
CA GLY A 430 20.32 7.60 1.21
C GLY A 430 18.91 7.61 0.59
N ILE A 431 17.95 8.17 1.34
CA ILE A 431 16.53 8.17 0.92
C ILE A 431 16.28 9.00 -0.35
N GLU A 432 17.15 9.94 -0.66
CA GLU A 432 17.08 10.81 -1.85
C GLU A 432 17.97 10.31 -2.99
N GLY A 433 18.68 9.20 -2.81
CA GLY A 433 19.65 8.68 -3.74
C GLY A 433 19.06 7.81 -4.87
N LEU A 434 19.95 7.17 -5.61
CA LEU A 434 19.59 6.30 -6.73
C LEU A 434 19.05 4.95 -6.24
N ASP A 435 18.13 4.37 -7.00
CA ASP A 435 17.78 2.95 -6.95
C ASP A 435 18.52 2.25 -8.09
N ASP A 436 19.58 1.50 -7.75
CA ASP A 436 20.44 0.82 -8.74
C ASP A 436 19.67 -0.19 -9.58
N ARG A 437 18.61 -0.82 -9.04
CA ARG A 437 17.76 -1.75 -9.77
C ARG A 437 17.05 -1.04 -10.93
N VAL A 438 16.50 0.15 -10.67
CA VAL A 438 15.81 0.93 -11.70
C VAL A 438 16.80 1.53 -12.70
N CYS A 439 17.97 1.97 -12.24
CA CYS A 439 19.04 2.39 -13.14
C CYS A 439 19.48 1.27 -14.09
N THR A 440 19.70 0.05 -13.57
CA THR A 440 20.04 -1.14 -14.37
C THR A 440 18.92 -1.50 -15.33
N PHE A 441 17.64 -1.43 -14.87
CA PHE A 441 16.46 -1.73 -15.68
C PHE A 441 16.45 -0.96 -17.01
N PHE A 442 16.71 0.34 -16.96
CA PHE A 442 16.72 1.15 -18.18
C PHE A 442 18.03 1.04 -18.96
N ARG A 443 19.17 1.20 -18.30
CA ARG A 443 20.48 1.28 -18.98
C ARG A 443 20.94 0.00 -19.64
N GLU A 444 20.43 -1.15 -19.18
CA GLU A 444 20.82 -2.46 -19.72
C GLU A 444 19.71 -3.11 -20.56
N GLY A 445 18.70 -2.30 -20.97
CA GLY A 445 17.68 -2.71 -21.93
C GLY A 445 16.58 -3.64 -21.43
N TYR A 446 16.40 -3.77 -20.10
CA TYR A 446 15.31 -4.59 -19.53
C TYR A 446 13.94 -3.98 -19.81
N TYR A 447 13.85 -2.66 -19.95
CA TYR A 447 12.62 -1.99 -20.38
C TYR A 447 12.09 -2.55 -21.69
N ASP A 448 12.94 -2.68 -22.71
CA ASP A 448 12.53 -3.21 -24.00
C ASP A 448 12.20 -4.71 -23.93
N ARG A 449 12.92 -5.46 -23.10
CA ARG A 449 12.63 -6.88 -22.86
C ARG A 449 11.25 -7.07 -22.21
N PHE A 450 10.88 -6.25 -21.23
CA PHE A 450 9.57 -6.30 -20.58
C PHE A 450 8.45 -5.92 -21.54
N ARG A 451 8.68 -4.91 -22.38
CA ARG A 451 7.73 -4.55 -23.44
C ARG A 451 7.54 -5.71 -24.42
N LYS A 452 8.64 -6.35 -24.82
CA LYS A 452 8.58 -7.48 -25.73
C LYS A 452 7.79 -8.66 -25.15
N ILE A 453 7.95 -8.98 -23.86
CA ILE A 453 7.14 -10.02 -23.20
C ILE A 453 5.65 -9.65 -23.29
N ALA A 454 5.28 -8.40 -23.01
CA ALA A 454 3.88 -7.97 -23.12
C ALA A 454 3.36 -8.13 -24.57
N GLU A 455 4.15 -7.74 -25.57
CA GLU A 455 3.81 -7.87 -26.98
C GLU A 455 3.65 -9.36 -27.40
N ASP A 456 4.61 -10.22 -27.03
CA ASP A 456 4.62 -11.65 -27.36
C ASP A 456 3.41 -12.39 -26.76
N HIS A 457 2.92 -11.97 -25.60
CA HIS A 457 1.73 -12.51 -24.93
C HIS A 457 0.43 -11.73 -25.21
N GLY A 458 0.46 -10.75 -26.10
CA GLY A 458 -0.73 -9.96 -26.50
C GLY A 458 -1.31 -9.09 -25.39
N LEU A 459 -0.47 -8.66 -24.43
CA LEU A 459 -0.89 -7.84 -23.29
C LEU A 459 -0.87 -6.35 -23.64
N THR A 460 -1.86 -5.62 -23.16
CA THR A 460 -1.85 -4.15 -23.24
C THR A 460 -0.97 -3.58 -22.12
N ILE A 461 -0.14 -2.59 -22.44
CA ILE A 461 0.73 -1.88 -21.47
C ILE A 461 0.12 -0.50 -21.15
N THR A 462 0.10 -0.11 -19.88
CA THR A 462 -0.25 1.24 -19.41
C THR A 462 0.82 1.83 -18.52
#